data_910ea6fd18e271d47256bf23c6946130
#
_entry.id   910ea6fd18e271d47256bf23c6946130
#
_cell.length_a   1.000
_cell.length_b   1.000
_cell.length_c   1.000
_cell.angle_alpha   90.00
_cell.angle_beta   90.00
_cell.angle_gamma   90.00
#
_symmetry.space_group_name_H-M   'P 1'
#
loop_
_entity.id
_entity.type
_entity.pdbx_description
1 polymer ?
#
loop_
_entity_poly.entity_id
_entity_poly.type
_entity_poly.pdbx_seq_one_letter_code
_entity_poly.pdbx_strand_id
1 'polypeptide(L)'
;KCGKGKHVAVDYKGYLVDGTVFDQSKGRGPLEFNTAAGQMIPGFDIMVQDMKKGETRTVVLPPDMAYGERGYPGVIPESSYIAFDITLIRF
;
A
#
# COMPACT_ATOMS: atom_id res chain seq x y z
N LYS A 1 2.62 -17.19 -3.42
CA LYS A 1 1.82 -16.02 -3.00
C LYS A 1 1.67 -15.98 -1.49
N CYS A 2 1.65 -14.79 -0.96
CA CYS A 2 1.45 -14.58 0.47
C CYS A 2 0.08 -15.09 0.93
N GLY A 3 -1.00 -14.58 0.34
CA GLY A 3 -2.36 -14.98 0.70
C GLY A 3 -2.93 -14.23 1.89
N LYS A 4 -4.09 -14.72 2.36
CA LYS A 4 -4.86 -14.09 3.45
C LYS A 4 -4.37 -14.55 4.82
N GLY A 5 -4.57 -13.70 5.82
CA GLY A 5 -4.32 -14.06 7.22
C GLY A 5 -2.86 -14.22 7.60
N LYS A 6 -1.97 -13.57 6.88
CA LYS A 6 -0.54 -13.63 7.14
C LYS A 6 -0.04 -12.34 7.77
N HIS A 7 0.86 -12.47 8.74
CA HIS A 7 1.56 -11.32 9.30
C HIS A 7 2.75 -11.01 8.38
N VAL A 8 2.75 -9.83 7.76
CA VAL A 8 3.73 -9.47 6.74
C VAL A 8 4.56 -8.28 7.16
N ALA A 9 5.74 -8.16 6.57
CA ALA A 9 6.56 -6.95 6.64
C ALA A 9 6.85 -6.51 5.22
N VAL A 10 6.60 -5.22 4.95
CA VAL A 10 6.79 -4.63 3.63
C VAL A 10 7.55 -3.32 3.72
N ASP A 11 8.34 -3.03 2.69
CA ASP A 11 8.80 -1.68 2.41
C ASP A 11 7.87 -1.08 1.38
N TYR A 12 7.60 0.20 1.48
CA TYR A 12 6.70 0.85 0.53
C TYR A 12 7.01 2.32 0.36
N LYS A 13 6.55 2.85 -0.76
CA LYS A 13 6.55 4.26 -1.07
C LYS A 13 5.23 4.57 -1.75
N GLY A 14 4.46 5.48 -1.16
CA GLY A 14 3.19 5.92 -1.71
C GLY A 14 3.32 7.30 -2.31
N TYR A 15 2.76 7.52 -3.50
CA TYR A 15 2.84 8.81 -4.17
C TYR A 15 1.60 9.11 -4.99
N LEU A 16 1.37 10.40 -5.18
CA LEU A 16 0.28 10.89 -6.01
C LEU A 16 0.65 10.79 -7.49
N VAL A 17 -0.32 10.96 -8.36
CA VAL A 17 -0.09 10.86 -9.80
C VAL A 17 0.87 11.92 -10.33
N ASP A 18 1.04 13.03 -9.62
CA ASP A 18 2.02 14.07 -9.97
C ASP A 18 3.43 13.76 -9.48
N GLY A 19 3.61 12.62 -8.80
CA GLY A 19 4.90 12.21 -8.26
C GLY A 19 5.17 12.63 -6.83
N THR A 20 4.27 13.36 -6.19
CA THR A 20 4.43 13.77 -4.80
C THR A 20 4.37 12.56 -3.88
N VAL A 21 5.43 12.31 -3.13
CA VAL A 21 5.46 11.23 -2.14
C VAL A 21 4.68 11.67 -0.91
N PHE A 22 3.65 10.89 -0.53
CA PHE A 22 2.86 11.23 0.65
C PHE A 22 3.19 10.34 1.85
N ASP A 23 3.81 9.19 1.63
CA ASP A 23 4.20 8.29 2.72
C ASP A 23 5.22 7.28 2.23
N GLN A 24 6.06 6.79 3.12
CA GLN A 24 7.04 5.75 2.79
C GLN A 24 7.61 5.13 4.06
N SER A 25 8.09 3.89 3.95
CA SER A 25 8.74 3.20 5.07
C SER A 25 10.19 3.62 5.28
N LYS A 26 10.82 4.22 4.25
CA LYS A 26 12.21 4.66 4.31
C LYS A 26 12.46 5.54 5.55
N GLY A 27 13.46 5.19 6.35
CA GLY A 27 13.80 5.92 7.56
C GLY A 27 13.00 5.52 8.80
N ARG A 28 11.96 4.70 8.66
CA ARG A 28 11.13 4.24 9.78
C ARG A 28 11.16 2.73 9.97
N GLY A 29 11.74 2.00 9.01
CA GLY A 29 11.72 0.56 8.98
C GLY A 29 10.45 0.00 8.33
N PRO A 30 10.43 -1.32 8.07
CA PRO A 30 9.31 -1.95 7.39
C PRO A 30 7.99 -1.78 8.12
N LEU A 31 6.92 -1.66 7.33
CA LEU A 31 5.54 -1.68 7.85
C LEU A 31 5.13 -3.13 8.08
N GLU A 32 4.57 -3.42 9.24
CA GLU A 32 4.02 -4.74 9.55
C GLU A 32 2.52 -4.66 9.69
N PHE A 33 1.81 -5.63 9.10
CA PHE A 33 0.37 -5.73 9.24
C PHE A 33 -0.09 -7.16 8.93
N ASN A 34 -1.36 -7.44 9.22
CA ASN A 34 -1.97 -8.74 8.91
C ASN A 34 -2.82 -8.61 7.65
N THR A 35 -2.58 -9.49 6.68
CA THR A 35 -3.35 -9.46 5.42
C THR A 35 -4.80 -9.88 5.66
N ALA A 36 -5.72 -9.29 4.90
CA ALA A 36 -7.16 -9.57 4.96
C ALA A 36 -7.79 -9.30 6.34
N ALA A 37 -7.19 -8.40 7.13
CA ALA A 37 -7.67 -8.07 8.48
C ALA A 37 -8.25 -6.65 8.59
N GLY A 38 -8.40 -5.96 7.47
CA GLY A 38 -8.95 -4.61 7.44
C GLY A 38 -8.03 -3.53 8.01
N GLN A 39 -6.74 -3.80 8.09
CA GLN A 39 -5.77 -2.87 8.69
C GLN A 39 -5.21 -1.87 7.69
N MET A 40 -5.33 -2.16 6.39
CA MET A 40 -4.79 -1.33 5.32
C MET A 40 -5.87 -1.00 4.31
N ILE A 41 -5.62 0.02 3.47
CA ILE A 41 -6.53 0.31 2.36
C ILE A 41 -6.65 -0.92 1.47
N PRO A 42 -7.85 -1.16 0.89
CA PRO A 42 -8.12 -2.42 0.19
C PRO A 42 -7.13 -2.79 -0.91
N GLY A 43 -6.77 -1.83 -1.75
CA GLY A 43 -5.86 -2.11 -2.87
C GLY A 43 -4.47 -2.53 -2.43
N PHE A 44 -3.96 -1.91 -1.36
CA PHE A 44 -2.65 -2.26 -0.81
C PHE A 44 -2.67 -3.70 -0.26
N ASP A 45 -3.69 -4.01 0.54
CA ASP A 45 -3.84 -5.32 1.15
C ASP A 45 -3.97 -6.42 0.09
N ILE A 46 -4.86 -6.23 -0.89
CA ILE A 46 -5.07 -7.19 -1.96
C ILE A 46 -3.78 -7.44 -2.75
N MET A 47 -3.04 -6.36 -3.03
CA MET A 47 -1.80 -6.49 -3.80
C MET A 47 -0.75 -7.31 -3.06
N VAL A 48 -0.59 -7.07 -1.75
CA VAL A 48 0.37 -7.83 -0.93
C VAL A 48 -0.01 -9.31 -0.88
N GLN A 49 -1.30 -9.62 -0.82
CA GLN A 49 -1.76 -11.02 -0.84
C GLN A 49 -1.34 -11.76 -2.10
N ASP A 50 -1.16 -11.06 -3.21
CA ASP A 50 -0.78 -11.65 -4.50
C ASP A 50 0.73 -11.70 -4.71
N MET A 51 1.52 -11.13 -3.82
CA MET A 51 2.98 -11.03 -3.95
C MET A 51 3.69 -12.23 -3.34
N LYS A 52 4.90 -12.47 -3.85
CA LYS A 52 5.83 -13.47 -3.31
C LYS A 52 6.86 -12.78 -2.43
N LYS A 53 7.45 -13.53 -1.51
CA LYS A 53 8.53 -13.03 -0.68
C LYS A 53 9.68 -12.52 -1.56
N GLY A 54 10.12 -11.31 -1.28
CA GLY A 54 11.21 -10.65 -2.02
C GLY A 54 10.76 -9.93 -3.29
N GLU A 55 9.48 -10.04 -3.65
CA GLU A 55 8.96 -9.38 -4.84
C GLU A 55 8.80 -7.89 -4.61
N THR A 56 9.11 -7.09 -5.62
CA THR A 56 8.79 -5.65 -5.66
C THR A 56 7.78 -5.41 -6.76
N ARG A 57 6.73 -4.69 -6.44
CA ARG A 57 5.64 -4.42 -7.40
C ARG A 57 5.17 -2.99 -7.26
N THR A 58 4.90 -2.36 -8.41
CA THR A 58 4.28 -1.04 -8.47
C THR A 58 2.80 -1.22 -8.80
N VAL A 59 1.94 -0.56 -8.05
CA VAL A 59 0.50 -0.62 -8.26
C VAL A 59 -0.09 0.78 -8.28
N VAL A 60 -1.07 1.00 -9.17
CA VAL A 60 -1.86 2.22 -9.22
C VAL A 60 -3.26 1.88 -8.77
N LEU A 61 -3.76 2.57 -7.76
CA LEU A 61 -5.05 2.29 -7.16
C LEU A 61 -6.05 3.40 -7.49
N PRO A 62 -7.25 3.03 -7.97
CA PRO A 62 -8.32 3.99 -8.11
C PRO A 62 -8.84 4.42 -6.74
N PRO A 63 -9.56 5.55 -6.65
CA PRO A 63 -10.03 6.05 -5.36
C PRO A 63 -10.80 5.04 -4.50
N ASP A 64 -11.66 4.23 -5.09
CA ASP A 64 -12.47 3.25 -4.37
C ASP A 64 -11.67 2.10 -3.76
N MET A 65 -10.44 1.91 -4.19
CA MET A 65 -9.51 0.93 -3.61
C MET A 65 -8.47 1.59 -2.71
N ALA A 66 -8.58 2.88 -2.50
CA ALA A 66 -7.64 3.70 -1.74
C ALA A 66 -8.39 4.54 -0.70
N TYR A 67 -8.35 5.87 -0.82
CA TYR A 67 -8.94 6.78 0.19
C TYR A 67 -10.30 7.34 -0.20
N GLY A 68 -10.86 6.87 -1.31
CA GLY A 68 -12.22 7.19 -1.72
C GLY A 68 -12.45 8.64 -2.09
N GLU A 69 -13.73 9.05 -2.05
CA GLU A 69 -14.13 10.42 -2.41
C GLU A 69 -13.56 11.45 -1.45
N ARG A 70 -13.38 11.07 -0.18
CA ARG A 70 -12.93 12.00 0.85
C ARG A 70 -11.43 12.29 0.76
N GLY A 71 -10.64 11.33 0.28
CA GLY A 71 -9.20 11.41 0.34
C GLY A 71 -8.69 11.36 1.77
N TYR A 72 -7.55 11.98 2.00
CA TYR A 72 -6.98 12.14 3.34
C TYR A 72 -6.66 13.63 3.50
N PRO A 73 -7.46 14.39 4.27
CA PRO A 73 -7.32 15.84 4.33
C PRO A 73 -5.89 16.31 4.59
N GLY A 74 -5.42 17.25 3.77
CA GLY A 74 -4.08 17.81 3.87
C GLY A 74 -2.97 16.94 3.26
N VAL A 75 -3.28 15.71 2.83
CA VAL A 75 -2.27 14.78 2.30
C VAL A 75 -2.69 14.26 0.93
N ILE A 76 -3.87 13.66 0.83
CA ILE A 76 -4.38 13.07 -0.40
C ILE A 76 -5.66 13.80 -0.81
N PRO A 77 -5.70 14.39 -2.02
CA PRO A 77 -6.90 15.09 -2.51
C PRO A 77 -8.09 14.14 -2.63
N GLU A 78 -9.28 14.72 -2.69
CA GLU A 78 -10.52 13.96 -2.90
C GLU A 78 -10.47 13.20 -4.22
N SER A 79 -11.05 12.00 -4.24
CA SER A 79 -11.21 11.16 -5.44
C SER A 79 -9.91 10.97 -6.21
N SER A 80 -8.82 10.70 -5.50
CA SER A 80 -7.50 10.60 -6.11
C SER A 80 -7.10 9.16 -6.43
N TYR A 81 -6.46 8.99 -7.59
CA TYR A 81 -5.66 7.80 -7.87
C TYR A 81 -4.34 7.97 -7.13
N ILE A 82 -3.82 6.89 -6.58
CA ILE A 82 -2.53 6.88 -5.90
C ILE A 82 -1.71 5.68 -6.37
N ALA A 83 -0.41 5.76 -6.20
CA ALA A 83 0.48 4.68 -6.59
C ALA A 83 1.33 4.24 -5.41
N PHE A 84 1.70 2.96 -5.39
CA PHE A 84 2.62 2.41 -4.41
C PHE A 84 3.67 1.57 -5.09
N ASP A 85 4.90 1.71 -4.63
CA ASP A 85 5.96 0.72 -4.85
C ASP A 85 6.03 -0.09 -3.57
N ILE A 86 5.84 -1.41 -3.68
CA ILE A 86 5.77 -2.30 -2.51
C ILE A 86 6.79 -3.42 -2.68
N THR A 87 7.59 -3.66 -1.65
CA THR A 87 8.47 -4.84 -1.58
C THR A 87 8.02 -5.71 -0.41
N LEU A 88 7.64 -6.95 -0.69
CA LEU A 88 7.26 -7.90 0.36
C LEU A 88 8.52 -8.53 0.92
N ILE A 89 8.86 -8.16 2.16
CA ILE A 89 10.10 -8.61 2.80
C ILE A 89 9.96 -10.00 3.37
N ARG A 90 8.89 -10.23 4.12
CA ARG A 90 8.63 -11.54 4.74
C ARG A 90 7.16 -11.70 5.11
N PHE A 91 6.78 -12.95 5.28
CA PHE A 91 5.45 -13.29 5.81
C PHE A 91 5.47 -14.62 6.54
#